data_3f1ea6735187c2dcd70e2ec30ff78061
#
_entry.id   3f1ea6735187c2dcd70e2ec30ff78061
#
_cell.length_a   1.000
_cell.length_b   1.000
_cell.length_c   1.000
_cell.angle_alpha   90.00
_cell.angle_beta   90.00
_cell.angle_gamma   90.00
#
_symmetry.space_group_name_H-M   'P 1'
#
loop_
_entity.id
_entity.type
_entity.pdbx_description
1 polymer ?
#
loop_
_entity_poly.entity_id
_entity_poly.type
_entity_poly.pdbx_seq_one_letter_code
_entity_poly.pdbx_strand_id
1 'polypeptide(L)'
;MYLEQLKEVNPLTICITNNVVKNFTANGLLALGASPAMSECIEDLEDLLKVADALLINIGTLTKESWQLYQEAIKIANKNQVPVVLDPVAAGASRFRLEVSLDLLKNYSISLLRGNGSEIAALIGEKQASKGADGGKVADLESIAVKVNQVFDVPVVVTGETDAIAVRGEVRLLQNGSPLMPLVTGTGCLLGAVLAAFIGSSDRSDDLACLTEAMTVYNVAGEIAEKVAKGKGVGSFQVAFLDALSQMKSEMIMDK
;
A
#
# COMPACT_ATOMS: atom_id res chain seq x y z
N MET A 1 -0.04 5.53 19.67
CA MET A 1 0.38 4.65 18.57
C MET A 1 -0.61 4.80 17.44
N TYR A 2 -0.15 4.71 16.23
CA TYR A 2 -0.98 4.95 15.03
C TYR A 2 -2.08 3.88 14.83
N LEU A 3 -1.84 2.63 15.24
CA LEU A 3 -2.86 1.58 15.19
C LEU A 3 -4.06 1.89 16.09
N GLU A 4 -3.82 2.39 17.29
CA GLU A 4 -4.90 2.79 18.20
C GLU A 4 -5.67 3.99 17.63
N GLN A 5 -4.94 4.97 17.09
CA GLN A 5 -5.54 6.12 16.42
C GLN A 5 -6.39 5.71 15.22
N LEU A 6 -5.90 4.78 14.36
CA LEU A 6 -6.66 4.23 13.25
C LEU A 6 -7.98 3.61 13.73
N LYS A 7 -7.94 2.80 14.79
CA LYS A 7 -9.15 2.14 15.33
C LYS A 7 -10.13 3.13 15.96
N GLU A 8 -9.64 4.21 16.56
CA GLU A 8 -10.48 5.27 17.12
C GLU A 8 -11.12 6.12 16.04
N VAL A 9 -10.35 6.53 15.02
CA VAL A 9 -10.82 7.33 13.90
C VAL A 9 -11.74 6.53 12.97
N ASN A 10 -11.47 5.24 12.77
CA ASN A 10 -12.16 4.38 11.80
C ASN A 10 -12.19 5.02 10.39
N PRO A 11 -11.02 5.28 9.77
CA PRO A 11 -10.90 6.15 8.60
C PRO A 11 -11.66 5.59 7.40
N LEU A 12 -12.44 6.44 6.75
CA LEU A 12 -13.08 6.15 5.47
C LEU A 12 -12.03 6.14 4.36
N THR A 13 -11.70 4.96 3.88
CA THR A 13 -10.68 4.73 2.86
C THR A 13 -11.34 4.38 1.53
N ILE A 14 -11.32 5.32 0.59
CA ILE A 14 -11.81 5.07 -0.77
C ILE A 14 -10.76 4.27 -1.52
N CYS A 15 -11.15 3.14 -2.11
CA CYS A 15 -10.26 2.26 -2.85
C CYS A 15 -10.70 2.13 -4.31
N ILE A 16 -9.99 2.78 -5.22
CA ILE A 16 -10.05 2.47 -6.64
C ILE A 16 -8.95 1.44 -6.89
N THR A 17 -9.33 0.17 -6.76
CA THR A 17 -8.40 -0.96 -6.81
C THR A 17 -8.79 -1.97 -7.90
N ASN A 18 -7.90 -2.89 -8.19
CA ASN A 18 -8.11 -3.88 -9.23
C ASN A 18 -9.22 -4.88 -8.87
N ASN A 19 -9.89 -5.39 -9.92
CA ASN A 19 -11.10 -6.22 -9.78
C ASN A 19 -10.84 -7.57 -9.10
N VAL A 20 -9.59 -8.05 -9.09
CA VAL A 20 -9.22 -9.34 -8.51
C VAL A 20 -9.26 -9.29 -6.98
N VAL A 21 -9.02 -8.12 -6.37
CA VAL A 21 -8.75 -8.02 -4.92
C VAL A 21 -9.77 -7.20 -4.15
N LYS A 22 -10.77 -6.61 -4.78
CA LYS A 22 -11.76 -5.71 -4.13
C LYS A 22 -12.33 -6.30 -2.84
N ASN A 23 -12.81 -7.54 -2.89
CA ASN A 23 -13.40 -8.21 -1.72
C ASN A 23 -12.37 -8.40 -0.59
N PHE A 24 -11.18 -8.88 -0.92
CA PHE A 24 -10.11 -9.11 0.06
C PHE A 24 -9.61 -7.80 0.68
N THR A 25 -9.50 -6.74 -0.13
CA THR A 25 -9.12 -5.40 0.33
C THR A 25 -10.16 -4.83 1.29
N ALA A 26 -11.44 -4.93 0.96
CA ALA A 26 -12.51 -4.47 1.85
C ALA A 26 -12.53 -5.22 3.18
N ASN A 27 -12.44 -6.56 3.15
CA ASN A 27 -12.41 -7.36 4.38
C ASN A 27 -11.18 -7.10 5.23
N GLY A 28 -10.00 -6.88 4.61
CA GLY A 28 -8.77 -6.56 5.34
C GLY A 28 -8.84 -5.20 6.05
N LEU A 29 -9.41 -4.18 5.41
CA LEU A 29 -9.64 -2.88 6.05
C LEU A 29 -10.63 -2.98 7.20
N LEU A 30 -11.78 -3.66 7.01
CA LEU A 30 -12.75 -3.91 8.07
C LEU A 30 -12.13 -4.67 9.24
N ALA A 31 -11.35 -5.71 8.97
CA ALA A 31 -10.66 -6.47 10.00
C ALA A 31 -9.71 -5.60 10.82
N LEU A 32 -9.00 -4.67 10.18
CA LEU A 32 -8.07 -3.77 10.84
C LEU A 32 -8.77 -2.67 11.68
N GLY A 33 -10.03 -2.34 11.35
CA GLY A 33 -10.80 -1.28 12.01
C GLY A 33 -10.95 -0.01 11.18
N ALA A 34 -10.73 -0.08 9.86
CA ALA A 34 -11.00 1.01 8.92
C ALA A 34 -12.32 0.78 8.16
N SER A 35 -12.86 1.82 7.56
CA SER A 35 -14.09 1.80 6.75
C SER A 35 -13.75 1.85 5.25
N PRO A 36 -13.88 0.74 4.50
CA PRO A 36 -13.62 0.73 3.06
C PRO A 36 -14.84 1.20 2.26
N ALA A 37 -14.61 1.96 1.18
CA ALA A 37 -15.58 2.13 0.12
C ALA A 37 -14.91 1.95 -1.25
N MET A 38 -15.61 1.22 -2.16
CA MET A 38 -15.13 0.94 -3.51
C MET A 38 -16.05 1.68 -4.50
N SER A 39 -15.57 2.77 -5.09
CA SER A 39 -16.30 3.48 -6.12
C SER A 39 -15.45 3.65 -7.38
N GLU A 40 -16.09 3.52 -8.55
CA GLU A 40 -15.50 3.72 -9.87
C GLU A 40 -16.34 4.70 -10.70
N CYS A 41 -17.23 5.47 -10.05
CA CYS A 41 -18.08 6.48 -10.67
C CYS A 41 -17.59 7.87 -10.23
N ILE A 42 -17.27 8.73 -11.19
CA ILE A 42 -16.72 10.07 -10.91
C ILE A 42 -17.72 10.91 -10.12
N GLU A 43 -19.00 10.84 -10.47
CA GLU A 43 -20.07 11.57 -9.81
C GLU A 43 -20.23 11.17 -8.34
N ASP A 44 -20.04 9.90 -8.03
CA ASP A 44 -20.07 9.36 -6.67
C ASP A 44 -18.79 9.79 -5.89
N LEU A 45 -17.64 9.79 -6.56
CA LEU A 45 -16.36 10.19 -5.97
C LEU A 45 -16.33 11.67 -5.58
N GLU A 46 -17.06 12.55 -6.26
CA GLU A 46 -17.16 13.97 -5.87
C GLU A 46 -17.73 14.15 -4.47
N ASP A 47 -18.67 13.32 -4.07
CA ASP A 47 -19.27 13.38 -2.73
C ASP A 47 -18.50 12.55 -1.71
N LEU A 48 -18.06 11.34 -2.06
CA LEU A 48 -17.31 10.47 -1.16
C LEU A 48 -15.98 11.10 -0.73
N LEU A 49 -15.23 11.70 -1.65
CA LEU A 49 -13.92 12.31 -1.36
C LEU A 49 -14.00 13.64 -0.58
N LYS A 50 -15.20 14.19 -0.32
CA LYS A 50 -15.37 15.32 0.61
C LYS A 50 -15.33 14.87 2.07
N VAL A 51 -15.62 13.61 2.33
CA VAL A 51 -15.72 13.03 3.68
C VAL A 51 -14.75 11.87 3.91
N ALA A 52 -13.97 11.51 2.90
CA ALA A 52 -12.97 10.46 2.98
C ALA A 52 -11.72 10.92 3.72
N ASP A 53 -11.09 10.01 4.44
CA ASP A 53 -9.82 10.21 5.12
C ASP A 53 -8.62 9.83 4.23
N ALA A 54 -8.81 8.92 3.25
CA ALA A 54 -7.77 8.53 2.30
C ALA A 54 -8.32 8.00 0.97
N LEU A 55 -7.49 8.09 -0.07
CA LEU A 55 -7.72 7.47 -1.38
C LEU A 55 -6.58 6.51 -1.75
N LEU A 56 -6.92 5.27 -2.06
CA LEU A 56 -6.01 4.32 -2.73
C LEU A 56 -6.29 4.30 -4.23
N ILE A 57 -5.25 4.47 -5.03
CA ILE A 57 -5.22 4.17 -6.47
C ILE A 57 -4.29 2.97 -6.70
N ASN A 58 -4.86 1.84 -7.11
CA ASN A 58 -4.14 0.63 -7.49
C ASN A 58 -4.43 0.28 -8.95
N ILE A 59 -3.41 0.31 -9.80
CA ILE A 59 -3.56 0.18 -11.26
C ILE A 59 -3.57 -1.28 -11.77
N GLY A 60 -3.89 -2.25 -10.94
CA GLY A 60 -3.76 -3.68 -11.28
C GLY A 60 -4.55 -4.14 -12.52
N THR A 61 -5.78 -3.68 -12.68
CA THR A 61 -6.62 -3.95 -13.88
C THR A 61 -6.77 -2.71 -14.76
N LEU A 62 -5.62 -2.17 -15.19
CA LEU A 62 -5.53 -0.92 -15.95
C LEU A 62 -6.20 -0.99 -17.32
N THR A 63 -7.05 0.00 -17.61
CA THR A 63 -7.63 0.32 -18.93
C THR A 63 -7.45 1.80 -19.23
N LYS A 64 -7.83 2.26 -20.41
CA LYS A 64 -7.82 3.70 -20.73
C LYS A 64 -8.87 4.47 -19.94
N GLU A 65 -10.01 3.84 -19.72
CA GLU A 65 -11.12 4.41 -18.94
C GLU A 65 -10.73 4.53 -17.45
N SER A 66 -10.09 3.50 -16.90
CA SER A 66 -9.61 3.57 -15.51
C SER A 66 -8.50 4.60 -15.32
N TRP A 67 -7.65 4.84 -16.33
CA TRP A 67 -6.66 5.93 -16.27
C TRP A 67 -7.34 7.30 -16.12
N GLN A 68 -8.37 7.59 -16.90
CA GLN A 68 -9.15 8.84 -16.78
C GLN A 68 -9.81 8.94 -15.39
N LEU A 69 -10.38 7.83 -14.91
CA LEU A 69 -10.95 7.76 -13.57
C LEU A 69 -9.91 8.09 -12.48
N TYR A 70 -8.69 7.54 -12.57
CA TYR A 70 -7.63 7.82 -11.61
C TYR A 70 -7.26 9.31 -11.60
N GLN A 71 -7.11 9.92 -12.77
CA GLN A 71 -6.80 11.34 -12.90
C GLN A 71 -7.88 12.22 -12.23
N GLU A 72 -9.14 11.97 -12.51
CA GLU A 72 -10.24 12.74 -11.92
C GLU A 72 -10.36 12.49 -10.40
N ALA A 73 -10.28 11.24 -9.95
CA ALA A 73 -10.31 10.90 -8.53
C ALA A 73 -9.19 11.60 -7.74
N ILE A 74 -7.96 11.60 -8.27
CA ILE A 74 -6.83 12.26 -7.62
C ILE A 74 -7.01 13.78 -7.59
N LYS A 75 -7.53 14.39 -8.66
CA LYS A 75 -7.86 15.84 -8.67
C LYS A 75 -8.86 16.20 -7.57
N ILE A 76 -9.93 15.41 -7.43
CA ILE A 76 -10.95 15.62 -6.40
C ILE A 76 -10.34 15.43 -5.01
N ALA A 77 -9.54 14.37 -4.80
CA ALA A 77 -8.84 14.11 -3.55
C ALA A 77 -7.89 15.27 -3.19
N ASN A 78 -7.06 15.72 -4.14
CA ASN A 78 -6.13 16.84 -3.92
C ASN A 78 -6.87 18.14 -3.60
N LYS A 79 -7.99 18.41 -4.25
CA LYS A 79 -8.84 19.60 -3.97
C LYS A 79 -9.39 19.57 -2.54
N ASN A 80 -9.75 18.39 -2.04
CA ASN A 80 -10.28 18.19 -0.70
C ASN A 80 -9.20 17.86 0.34
N GLN A 81 -7.91 17.91 -0.03
CA GLN A 81 -6.77 17.60 0.84
C GLN A 81 -6.77 16.16 1.38
N VAL A 82 -7.44 15.24 0.69
CA VAL A 82 -7.44 13.81 1.00
C VAL A 82 -6.12 13.20 0.53
N PRO A 83 -5.35 12.53 1.41
CA PRO A 83 -4.10 11.89 1.03
C PRO A 83 -4.33 10.75 0.03
N VAL A 84 -3.42 10.65 -0.95
CA VAL A 84 -3.49 9.67 -2.04
C VAL A 84 -2.33 8.70 -1.95
N VAL A 85 -2.63 7.41 -1.89
CA VAL A 85 -1.65 6.32 -2.01
C VAL A 85 -1.71 5.75 -3.42
N LEU A 86 -0.57 5.68 -4.11
CA LEU A 86 -0.44 5.07 -5.42
C LEU A 86 0.27 3.72 -5.32
N ASP A 87 -0.38 2.68 -5.83
CA ASP A 87 0.18 1.34 -6.02
C ASP A 87 0.30 1.06 -7.53
N PRO A 88 1.51 1.24 -8.13
CA PRO A 88 1.75 1.14 -9.56
C PRO A 88 1.97 -0.32 -9.99
N VAL A 89 0.98 -1.17 -9.72
CA VAL A 89 1.04 -2.61 -9.95
C VAL A 89 1.59 -2.92 -11.34
N ALA A 90 2.67 -3.71 -11.37
CA ALA A 90 3.34 -4.15 -12.59
C ALA A 90 3.78 -2.99 -13.52
N ALA A 91 4.21 -1.85 -12.97
CA ALA A 91 4.65 -0.67 -13.73
C ALA A 91 5.76 -1.00 -14.74
N GLY A 92 6.67 -1.93 -14.40
CA GLY A 92 7.73 -2.40 -15.29
C GLY A 92 7.30 -3.43 -16.34
N ALA A 93 6.07 -3.96 -16.29
CA ALA A 93 5.63 -5.05 -17.16
C ALA A 93 5.20 -4.58 -18.56
N SER A 94 4.77 -3.34 -18.71
CA SER A 94 4.40 -2.77 -20.00
C SER A 94 4.64 -1.26 -20.05
N ARG A 95 4.89 -0.76 -21.27
CA ARG A 95 5.05 0.67 -21.52
C ARG A 95 3.83 1.47 -21.05
N PHE A 96 2.61 0.98 -21.31
CA PHE A 96 1.38 1.65 -20.93
C PHE A 96 1.26 1.82 -19.40
N ARG A 97 1.58 0.76 -18.63
CA ARG A 97 1.56 0.83 -17.16
C ARG A 97 2.58 1.82 -16.61
N LEU A 98 3.78 1.84 -17.19
CA LEU A 98 4.82 2.79 -16.83
C LEU A 98 4.40 4.23 -17.14
N GLU A 99 3.86 4.49 -18.33
CA GLU A 99 3.38 5.80 -18.75
C GLU A 99 2.29 6.33 -17.80
N VAL A 100 1.30 5.51 -17.46
CA VAL A 100 0.23 5.88 -16.51
C VAL A 100 0.80 6.17 -15.12
N SER A 101 1.67 5.32 -14.60
CA SER A 101 2.27 5.53 -13.28
C SER A 101 3.07 6.83 -13.22
N LEU A 102 3.87 7.11 -14.25
CA LEU A 102 4.65 8.35 -14.34
C LEU A 102 3.77 9.59 -14.54
N ASP A 103 2.69 9.48 -15.31
CA ASP A 103 1.72 10.56 -15.49
C ASP A 103 1.09 10.96 -14.14
N LEU A 104 0.62 9.96 -13.38
CA LEU A 104 0.02 10.21 -12.07
C LEU A 104 1.01 10.82 -11.07
N LEU A 105 2.26 10.33 -11.03
CA LEU A 105 3.29 10.85 -10.14
C LEU A 105 3.76 12.27 -10.48
N LYS A 106 3.78 12.63 -11.77
CA LYS A 106 4.31 13.92 -12.23
C LYS A 106 3.28 15.04 -12.21
N ASN A 107 2.01 14.71 -12.38
CA ASN A 107 0.97 15.72 -12.61
C ASN A 107 0.03 15.92 -11.40
N TYR A 108 0.15 15.07 -10.36
CA TYR A 108 -0.74 15.11 -9.20
C TYR A 108 0.03 14.98 -7.88
N SER A 109 -0.57 15.47 -6.79
CA SER A 109 -0.01 15.28 -5.45
C SER A 109 -0.32 13.87 -4.95
N ILE A 110 0.72 13.05 -4.85
CA ILE A 110 0.68 11.71 -4.26
C ILE A 110 1.31 11.78 -2.87
N SER A 111 0.65 11.20 -1.89
CA SER A 111 1.07 11.23 -0.48
C SER A 111 1.98 10.06 -0.11
N LEU A 112 1.85 8.95 -0.83
CA LEU A 112 2.68 7.76 -0.67
C LEU A 112 2.71 6.96 -1.98
N LEU A 113 3.90 6.50 -2.35
CA LEU A 113 4.10 5.51 -3.39
C LEU A 113 4.44 4.16 -2.75
N ARG A 114 3.71 3.11 -3.12
CA ARG A 114 3.96 1.76 -2.61
C ARG A 114 4.07 0.76 -3.76
N GLY A 115 5.09 -0.08 -3.77
CA GLY A 115 5.24 -1.15 -4.76
C GLY A 115 6.33 -2.15 -4.35
N ASN A 116 6.51 -3.23 -5.12
CA ASN A 116 7.67 -4.10 -4.95
C ASN A 116 8.91 -3.49 -5.62
N GLY A 117 10.08 -4.07 -5.34
CA GLY A 117 11.34 -3.54 -5.85
C GLY A 117 11.38 -3.37 -7.36
N SER A 118 10.79 -4.27 -8.15
CA SER A 118 10.77 -4.18 -9.61
C SER A 118 9.82 -3.10 -10.14
N GLU A 119 8.69 -2.89 -9.47
CA GLU A 119 7.72 -1.83 -9.81
C GLU A 119 8.33 -0.45 -9.55
N ILE A 120 8.92 -0.26 -8.37
CA ILE A 120 9.50 1.01 -7.96
C ILE A 120 10.76 1.34 -8.77
N ALA A 121 11.65 0.37 -9.02
CA ALA A 121 12.83 0.57 -9.86
C ALA A 121 12.48 0.99 -11.30
N ALA A 122 11.40 0.44 -11.86
CA ALA A 122 10.97 0.76 -13.21
C ALA A 122 10.62 2.25 -13.38
N LEU A 123 10.11 2.92 -12.33
CA LEU A 123 9.72 4.33 -12.37
C LEU A 123 10.91 5.28 -12.59
N ILE A 124 12.12 4.85 -12.22
CA ILE A 124 13.36 5.60 -12.44
C ILE A 124 14.21 5.01 -13.57
N GLY A 125 13.63 4.10 -14.37
CA GLY A 125 14.31 3.49 -15.51
C GLY A 125 15.36 2.44 -15.13
N GLU A 126 15.44 2.01 -13.88
CA GLU A 126 16.31 0.94 -13.43
C GLU A 126 15.64 -0.42 -13.67
N LYS A 127 16.42 -1.39 -14.16
CA LYS A 127 15.97 -2.77 -14.33
C LYS A 127 16.52 -3.60 -13.18
N GLN A 128 15.65 -4.18 -12.37
CA GLN A 128 16.10 -5.24 -11.46
C GLN A 128 16.49 -6.50 -12.25
N ALA A 129 17.63 -7.08 -11.91
CA ALA A 129 18.22 -8.22 -12.62
C ALA A 129 17.54 -9.57 -12.33
N SER A 130 16.38 -9.63 -11.66
CA SER A 130 15.75 -10.88 -11.27
C SER A 130 14.37 -11.10 -11.87
N LYS A 131 14.17 -12.30 -12.42
CA LYS A 131 12.86 -12.85 -12.80
C LYS A 131 12.14 -13.32 -11.53
N GLY A 132 11.43 -12.44 -10.86
CA GLY A 132 10.64 -12.79 -9.68
C GLY A 132 10.46 -11.60 -8.74
N ALA A 133 9.32 -11.52 -8.09
CA ALA A 133 8.96 -10.43 -7.19
C ALA A 133 9.86 -10.32 -5.94
N ASP A 134 10.77 -11.29 -5.70
CA ASP A 134 11.42 -11.51 -4.40
C ASP A 134 12.95 -11.52 -4.46
N GLY A 135 13.60 -11.08 -5.55
CA GLY A 135 15.02 -11.35 -5.79
C GLY A 135 16.00 -10.18 -5.61
N GLY A 136 15.60 -9.03 -5.08
CA GLY A 136 16.53 -7.92 -4.82
C GLY A 136 17.34 -8.11 -3.54
N LYS A 137 18.66 -7.83 -3.58
CA LYS A 137 19.47 -7.76 -2.35
C LYS A 137 18.98 -6.59 -1.49
N VAL A 138 19.02 -6.72 -0.16
CA VAL A 138 18.56 -5.70 0.81
C VAL A 138 19.12 -4.30 0.50
N ALA A 139 20.41 -4.20 0.18
CA ALA A 139 21.06 -2.95 -0.20
C ALA A 139 20.47 -2.29 -1.47
N ASP A 140 19.94 -3.10 -2.39
CA ASP A 140 19.35 -2.60 -3.62
C ASP A 140 17.98 -1.94 -3.34
N LEU A 141 17.14 -2.50 -2.45
CA LEU A 141 15.83 -1.95 -2.11
C LEU A 141 15.92 -0.64 -1.34
N GLU A 142 16.85 -0.51 -0.39
CA GLU A 142 17.14 0.73 0.30
C GLU A 142 17.55 1.83 -0.69
N SER A 143 18.52 1.54 -1.56
CA SER A 143 18.98 2.47 -2.60
C SER A 143 17.86 2.90 -3.55
N ILE A 144 17.02 1.96 -3.97
CA ILE A 144 15.86 2.23 -4.83
C ILE A 144 14.86 3.13 -4.12
N ALA A 145 14.50 2.84 -2.87
CA ALA A 145 13.57 3.63 -2.08
C ALA A 145 14.05 5.09 -1.93
N VAL A 146 15.33 5.29 -1.60
CA VAL A 146 15.93 6.62 -1.47
C VAL A 146 15.91 7.38 -2.79
N LYS A 147 16.36 6.75 -3.88
CA LYS A 147 16.39 7.39 -5.21
C LYS A 147 15.01 7.83 -5.66
N VAL A 148 14.01 6.95 -5.51
CA VAL A 148 12.63 7.25 -5.92
C VAL A 148 12.02 8.34 -5.04
N ASN A 149 12.25 8.29 -3.72
CA ASN A 149 11.86 9.36 -2.80
C ASN A 149 12.45 10.71 -3.22
N GLN A 150 13.74 10.76 -3.59
CA GLN A 150 14.41 11.99 -4.04
C GLN A 150 13.90 12.48 -5.41
N VAL A 151 13.64 11.57 -6.35
CA VAL A 151 13.19 11.92 -7.71
C VAL A 151 11.79 12.49 -7.75
N PHE A 152 10.88 11.91 -6.95
CA PHE A 152 9.45 12.30 -6.97
C PHE A 152 9.03 13.14 -5.77
N ASP A 153 9.90 13.33 -4.79
CA ASP A 153 9.60 14.05 -3.52
C ASP A 153 8.36 13.48 -2.80
N VAL A 154 8.24 12.15 -2.78
CA VAL A 154 7.10 11.40 -2.22
C VAL A 154 7.62 10.34 -1.26
N PRO A 155 7.02 10.13 -0.08
CA PRO A 155 7.26 8.93 0.73
C PRO A 155 7.13 7.65 -0.09
N VAL A 156 8.03 6.70 0.13
CA VAL A 156 8.06 5.44 -0.64
C VAL A 156 8.13 4.24 0.28
N VAL A 157 7.28 3.26 0.05
CA VAL A 157 7.36 1.92 0.65
C VAL A 157 7.68 0.91 -0.44
N VAL A 158 8.84 0.28 -0.33
CA VAL A 158 9.29 -0.80 -1.24
C VAL A 158 9.22 -2.12 -0.52
N THR A 159 8.41 -3.05 -1.02
CA THR A 159 8.24 -4.38 -0.40
C THR A 159 9.14 -5.42 -1.04
N GLY A 160 9.67 -6.32 -0.19
CA GLY A 160 10.54 -7.44 -0.58
C GLY A 160 10.76 -8.43 0.58
N GLU A 161 11.86 -9.15 0.57
CA GLU A 161 12.28 -9.97 1.71
C GLU A 161 12.64 -9.10 2.93
N THR A 162 13.21 -7.93 2.66
CA THR A 162 13.34 -6.83 3.60
C THR A 162 12.62 -5.63 3.00
N ASP A 163 11.66 -5.07 3.70
CA ASP A 163 10.94 -3.89 3.25
C ASP A 163 11.77 -2.63 3.53
N ALA A 164 11.68 -1.64 2.65
CA ALA A 164 12.33 -0.34 2.82
C ALA A 164 11.30 0.79 2.78
N ILE A 165 11.34 1.67 3.78
CA ILE A 165 10.49 2.86 3.88
C ILE A 165 11.40 4.08 3.79
N ALA A 166 11.19 4.94 2.79
CA ALA A 166 11.95 6.18 2.62
C ALA A 166 11.03 7.41 2.72
N VAL A 167 11.36 8.32 3.62
CA VAL A 167 10.65 9.58 3.84
C VAL A 167 11.65 10.71 4.04
N ARG A 168 11.62 11.73 3.18
CA ARG A 168 12.50 12.92 3.27
C ARG A 168 13.99 12.58 3.43
N GLY A 169 14.44 11.51 2.77
CA GLY A 169 15.83 11.04 2.80
C GLY A 169 16.18 10.13 4.00
N GLU A 170 15.29 9.98 4.98
CA GLU A 170 15.45 8.98 6.05
C GLU A 170 14.90 7.63 5.60
N VAL A 171 15.54 6.53 6.07
CA VAL A 171 15.15 5.16 5.71
C VAL A 171 14.94 4.29 6.94
N ARG A 172 13.94 3.44 6.88
CA ARG A 172 13.74 2.30 7.79
C ARG A 172 13.67 1.01 7.00
N LEU A 173 14.31 -0.01 7.53
CA LEU A 173 14.28 -1.37 6.99
C LEU A 173 13.55 -2.29 7.96
N LEU A 174 12.66 -3.13 7.42
CA LEU A 174 11.88 -4.10 8.21
C LEU A 174 12.09 -5.49 7.63
N GLN A 175 12.33 -6.47 8.52
CA GLN A 175 12.56 -7.87 8.15
C GLN A 175 11.44 -8.81 8.63
N ASN A 176 10.34 -8.22 9.08
CA ASN A 176 9.15 -8.95 9.48
C ASN A 176 8.37 -9.44 8.26
N GLY A 177 7.53 -10.45 8.47
CA GLY A 177 6.60 -10.93 7.44
C GLY A 177 6.59 -12.43 7.30
N SER A 178 5.91 -12.93 6.26
CA SER A 178 5.77 -14.35 5.99
C SER A 178 6.00 -14.64 4.51
N PRO A 179 6.75 -15.71 4.18
CA PRO A 179 6.93 -16.18 2.81
C PRO A 179 5.63 -16.71 2.18
N LEU A 180 4.56 -16.86 2.95
CA LEU A 180 3.25 -17.25 2.44
C LEU A 180 2.45 -16.06 1.87
N MET A 181 2.79 -14.83 2.24
CA MET A 181 2.07 -13.64 1.75
C MET A 181 2.06 -13.54 0.23
N PRO A 182 3.18 -13.70 -0.50
CA PRO A 182 3.18 -13.66 -1.96
C PRO A 182 2.36 -14.79 -2.63
N LEU A 183 2.05 -15.86 -1.91
CA LEU A 183 1.25 -16.99 -2.43
C LEU A 183 -0.26 -16.76 -2.32
N VAL A 184 -0.68 -15.66 -1.69
CA VAL A 184 -2.10 -15.24 -1.58
C VAL A 184 -2.31 -13.97 -2.38
N THR A 185 -3.07 -14.08 -3.47
CA THR A 185 -3.39 -12.93 -4.32
C THR A 185 -4.07 -11.84 -3.51
N GLY A 186 -3.54 -10.62 -3.63
CA GLY A 186 -4.13 -9.45 -3.02
C GLY A 186 -3.45 -8.98 -1.73
N THR A 187 -2.56 -9.74 -1.11
CA THR A 187 -1.83 -9.29 0.08
C THR A 187 -1.05 -8.00 -0.19
N GLY A 188 -0.35 -7.91 -1.33
CA GLY A 188 0.29 -6.66 -1.72
C GLY A 188 -0.69 -5.51 -1.92
N CYS A 189 -1.78 -5.72 -2.66
CA CYS A 189 -2.78 -4.69 -2.92
C CYS A 189 -3.53 -4.24 -1.65
N LEU A 190 -3.82 -5.17 -0.74
CA LEU A 190 -4.39 -4.84 0.58
C LEU A 190 -3.45 -3.97 1.40
N LEU A 191 -2.14 -4.22 1.35
CA LEU A 191 -1.16 -3.39 2.04
C LEU A 191 -1.25 -1.91 1.60
N GLY A 192 -1.44 -1.64 0.31
CA GLY A 192 -1.65 -0.27 -0.18
C GLY A 192 -2.86 0.41 0.48
N ALA A 193 -3.95 -0.34 0.67
CA ALA A 193 -5.14 0.17 1.36
C ALA A 193 -4.92 0.36 2.88
N VAL A 194 -4.21 -0.55 3.52
CA VAL A 194 -3.82 -0.43 4.93
C VAL A 194 -2.96 0.81 5.15
N LEU A 195 -1.94 1.03 4.31
CA LEU A 195 -1.11 2.24 4.38
C LEU A 195 -1.93 3.52 4.16
N ALA A 196 -2.92 3.49 3.24
CA ALA A 196 -3.84 4.61 3.04
C ALA A 196 -4.66 4.90 4.29
N ALA A 197 -5.20 3.88 4.96
CA ALA A 197 -5.95 4.03 6.20
C ALA A 197 -5.10 4.60 7.34
N PHE A 198 -3.85 4.15 7.49
CA PHE A 198 -2.92 4.70 8.48
C PHE A 198 -2.60 6.17 8.23
N ILE A 199 -2.28 6.54 6.99
CA ILE A 199 -2.01 7.93 6.62
C ILE A 199 -3.26 8.80 6.82
N GLY A 200 -4.45 8.31 6.44
CA GLY A 200 -5.70 9.04 6.59
C GLY A 200 -6.11 9.26 8.04
N SER A 201 -5.72 8.37 8.96
CA SER A 201 -5.99 8.53 10.39
C SER A 201 -4.93 9.35 11.13
N SER A 202 -3.79 9.67 10.50
CA SER A 202 -2.68 10.40 11.13
C SER A 202 -2.74 11.90 10.85
N ASP A 203 -2.08 12.71 11.69
CA ASP A 203 -1.88 14.14 11.46
C ASP A 203 -0.70 14.44 10.50
N ARG A 204 -0.04 13.38 10.03
CA ARG A 204 1.11 13.43 9.12
C ARG A 204 2.33 14.21 9.64
N SER A 205 2.43 14.39 10.93
CA SER A 205 3.58 15.03 11.57
C SER A 205 4.85 14.18 11.46
N ASP A 206 4.71 12.84 11.51
CA ASP A 206 5.80 11.87 11.36
C ASP A 206 5.36 10.68 10.46
N ASP A 207 5.40 10.90 9.15
CA ASP A 207 5.05 9.88 8.16
C ASP A 207 5.98 8.64 8.26
N LEU A 208 7.25 8.81 8.64
CA LEU A 208 8.18 7.68 8.75
C LEU A 208 7.78 6.74 9.89
N ALA A 209 7.45 7.29 11.06
CA ALA A 209 6.97 6.49 12.19
C ALA A 209 5.61 5.85 11.89
N CYS A 210 4.67 6.59 11.28
CA CYS A 210 3.36 6.08 10.88
C CYS A 210 3.47 4.89 9.91
N LEU A 211 4.25 5.04 8.85
CA LEU A 211 4.45 3.98 7.85
C LEU A 211 5.22 2.79 8.42
N THR A 212 6.19 3.03 9.31
CA THR A 212 6.92 1.95 10.00
C THR A 212 5.96 1.13 10.86
N GLU A 213 5.10 1.78 11.65
CA GLU A 213 4.10 1.08 12.46
C GLU A 213 3.10 0.31 11.59
N ALA A 214 2.57 0.92 10.52
CA ALA A 214 1.64 0.29 9.59
C ALA A 214 2.23 -0.98 8.95
N MET A 215 3.48 -0.90 8.47
CA MET A 215 4.20 -2.04 7.90
C MET A 215 4.44 -3.13 8.94
N THR A 216 4.84 -2.76 10.16
CA THR A 216 5.06 -3.71 11.26
C THR A 216 3.78 -4.44 11.63
N VAL A 217 2.65 -3.73 11.77
CA VAL A 217 1.32 -4.30 12.02
C VAL A 217 0.98 -5.34 10.96
N TYR A 218 1.13 -4.98 9.69
CA TYR A 218 0.79 -5.84 8.56
C TYR A 218 1.66 -7.10 8.49
N ASN A 219 2.97 -6.93 8.66
CA ASN A 219 3.93 -8.01 8.58
C ASN A 219 3.82 -8.97 9.78
N VAL A 220 3.62 -8.46 10.99
CA VAL A 220 3.40 -9.28 12.19
C VAL A 220 2.09 -10.07 12.10
N ALA A 221 1.03 -9.49 11.51
CA ALA A 221 -0.18 -10.25 11.20
C ALA A 221 0.11 -11.43 10.26
N GLY A 222 1.00 -11.24 9.27
CA GLY A 222 1.49 -12.31 8.40
C GLY A 222 2.25 -13.41 9.16
N GLU A 223 3.14 -13.04 10.09
CA GLU A 223 3.85 -14.01 10.95
C GLU A 223 2.90 -14.82 11.84
N ILE A 224 1.88 -14.17 12.41
CA ILE A 224 0.86 -14.83 13.22
C ILE A 224 0.06 -15.82 12.36
N ALA A 225 -0.37 -15.37 11.18
CA ALA A 225 -1.12 -16.20 10.24
C ALA A 225 -0.33 -17.43 9.79
N GLU A 226 0.97 -17.30 9.53
CA GLU A 226 1.85 -18.43 9.18
C GLU A 226 1.88 -19.48 10.29
N LYS A 227 2.03 -19.05 11.55
CA LYS A 227 2.04 -19.96 12.71
C LYS A 227 0.71 -20.72 12.82
N VAL A 228 -0.43 -20.04 12.64
CA VAL A 228 -1.77 -20.64 12.69
C VAL A 228 -2.01 -21.60 11.52
N ALA A 229 -1.50 -21.24 10.33
CA ALA A 229 -1.65 -22.05 9.12
C ALA A 229 -0.60 -23.18 8.99
N LYS A 230 0.29 -23.34 9.96
CA LYS A 230 1.36 -24.36 9.90
C LYS A 230 0.80 -25.76 9.66
N GLY A 231 1.30 -26.41 8.61
CA GLY A 231 0.82 -27.74 8.19
C GLY A 231 -0.52 -27.73 7.42
N LYS A 232 -1.05 -26.55 7.09
CA LYS A 232 -2.25 -26.33 6.27
C LYS A 232 -1.85 -25.65 4.95
N GLY A 233 -2.81 -25.37 4.09
CA GLY A 233 -2.58 -24.66 2.82
C GLY A 233 -2.72 -23.14 2.92
N VAL A 234 -2.43 -22.46 1.80
CA VAL A 234 -2.51 -21.00 1.67
C VAL A 234 -3.92 -20.42 1.90
N GLY A 235 -4.98 -21.20 1.67
CA GLY A 235 -6.34 -20.80 2.01
C GLY A 235 -6.53 -20.61 3.52
N SER A 236 -5.96 -21.52 4.34
CA SER A 236 -5.95 -21.37 5.80
C SER A 236 -5.10 -20.17 6.25
N PHE A 237 -3.99 -19.89 5.55
CA PHE A 237 -3.19 -18.69 5.79
C PHE A 237 -4.01 -17.42 5.53
N GLN A 238 -4.74 -17.35 4.41
CA GLN A 238 -5.55 -16.19 4.06
C GLN A 238 -6.61 -15.89 5.12
N VAL A 239 -7.31 -16.91 5.61
CA VAL A 239 -8.28 -16.74 6.70
C VAL A 239 -7.59 -16.30 7.98
N ALA A 240 -6.52 -16.98 8.38
CA ALA A 240 -5.76 -16.63 9.58
C ALA A 240 -5.14 -15.22 9.51
N PHE A 241 -4.83 -14.73 8.32
CA PHE A 241 -4.30 -13.39 8.13
C PHE A 241 -5.35 -12.30 8.40
N LEU A 242 -6.59 -12.47 7.93
CA LEU A 242 -7.70 -11.58 8.27
C LEU A 242 -8.03 -11.63 9.76
N ASP A 243 -8.02 -12.83 10.36
CA ASP A 243 -8.21 -13.00 11.80
C ASP A 243 -7.11 -12.30 12.59
N ALA A 244 -5.84 -12.43 12.17
CA ALA A 244 -4.72 -11.77 12.80
C ALA A 244 -4.85 -10.24 12.71
N LEU A 245 -5.18 -9.68 11.55
CA LEU A 245 -5.42 -8.23 11.39
C LEU A 245 -6.51 -7.74 12.36
N SER A 246 -7.59 -8.49 12.52
CA SER A 246 -8.70 -8.11 13.42
C SER A 246 -8.31 -8.12 14.91
N GLN A 247 -7.33 -8.92 15.27
CA GLN A 247 -6.86 -9.10 16.64
C GLN A 247 -5.60 -8.28 16.97
N MET A 248 -5.03 -7.56 15.99
CA MET A 248 -3.82 -6.77 16.20
C MET A 248 -4.00 -5.73 17.31
N LYS A 249 -2.99 -5.65 18.18
CA LYS A 249 -2.88 -4.67 19.25
C LYS A 249 -1.48 -4.08 19.23
N SER A 250 -1.37 -2.84 19.69
CA SER A 250 -0.09 -2.13 19.77
C SER A 250 0.98 -2.88 20.56
N GLU A 251 0.58 -3.60 21.62
CA GLU A 251 1.48 -4.42 22.43
C GLU A 251 2.18 -5.53 21.63
N MET A 252 1.56 -6.03 20.53
CA MET A 252 2.11 -7.11 19.73
C MET A 252 3.26 -6.67 18.82
N ILE A 253 3.46 -5.37 18.66
CA ILE A 253 4.46 -4.78 17.76
C ILE A 253 5.54 -3.96 18.49
N MET A 254 5.45 -3.77 19.81
CA MET A 254 6.36 -2.90 20.58
C MET A 254 7.83 -3.36 20.54
N ASP A 255 8.08 -4.66 20.37
CA ASP A 255 9.44 -5.25 20.36
C ASP A 255 9.88 -5.73 18.95
N LYS A 256 9.26 -5.20 17.88
CA LYS A 256 9.48 -5.69 16.52
C LYS A 256 10.19 -4.68 15.62
#